data_2af8a90aeddd425a12c29c217ba27628
#
_entry.id   2af8a90aeddd425a12c29c217ba27628
#
_cell.length_a   1.000
_cell.length_b   1.000
_cell.length_c   1.000
_cell.angle_alpha   90.00
_cell.angle_beta   90.00
_cell.angle_gamma   90.00
#
_symmetry.space_group_name_H-M   'P 1'
#
loop_
_entity.id
_entity.type
_entity.pdbx_description
1 polymer ?
#
loop_
_entity_poly.entity_id
_entity_poly.type
_entity_poly.pdbx_seq_one_letter_code
_entity_poly.pdbx_strand_id
1 'polypeptide(L)'
;MTSFVPDDFVVPRSLVGEEFRLEPLGPEHNEGDYRAWTSSMAHIRATPGFDDWTWPKPMTLAENLGDLERHAADFAARSGFTYTVHALGSDEIIGCVYIYPPSGSEGSGASEADVRSWVSADRAPLDVPLYEAVSAWLRSAWPFTAIRYAAR
;
A
#
# COMPACT_ATOMS: atom_id res chain seq x y z
N MET A 1 4.54 -0.01 -25.53
CA MET A 1 4.71 0.25 -24.10
C MET A 1 3.73 -0.61 -23.31
N THR A 2 4.21 -1.31 -22.33
CA THR A 2 3.39 -2.24 -21.57
C THR A 2 2.84 -1.56 -20.32
N SER A 3 1.52 -1.62 -20.13
CA SER A 3 0.88 -1.08 -18.95
C SER A 3 1.16 -2.00 -17.75
N PHE A 4 1.12 -1.42 -16.55
CA PHE A 4 1.31 -2.19 -15.33
C PHE A 4 0.24 -3.27 -15.17
N VAL A 5 -1.02 -2.93 -15.51
CA VAL A 5 -2.13 -3.89 -15.53
C VAL A 5 -2.80 -3.85 -16.90
N PRO A 6 -3.46 -4.96 -17.33
CA PRO A 6 -4.18 -4.96 -18.60
C PRO A 6 -5.24 -3.86 -18.67
N ASP A 7 -5.47 -3.33 -19.87
CA ASP A 7 -6.42 -2.22 -20.06
C ASP A 7 -7.84 -2.59 -19.65
N ASP A 8 -8.21 -3.86 -19.77
CA ASP A 8 -9.55 -4.33 -19.41
C ASP A 8 -9.66 -4.78 -17.96
N PHE A 9 -8.56 -4.70 -17.19
CA PHE A 9 -8.60 -5.08 -15.79
C PHE A 9 -9.33 -4.01 -14.97
N VAL A 10 -10.33 -4.43 -14.20
CA VAL A 10 -11.05 -3.53 -13.30
C VAL A 10 -10.37 -3.57 -11.93
N VAL A 11 -9.76 -2.44 -11.56
CA VAL A 11 -8.99 -2.34 -10.32
C VAL A 11 -9.92 -2.39 -9.11
N PRO A 12 -9.71 -3.32 -8.17
CA PRO A 12 -10.54 -3.37 -6.97
C PRO A 12 -10.39 -2.09 -6.14
N ARG A 13 -11.49 -1.60 -5.60
CA ARG A 13 -11.48 -0.39 -4.78
C ARG A 13 -11.67 -0.68 -3.29
N SER A 14 -11.80 -1.94 -2.92
CA SER A 14 -11.92 -2.30 -1.50
C SER A 14 -11.47 -3.73 -1.25
N LEU A 15 -11.04 -3.96 -0.03
CA LEU A 15 -10.81 -5.29 0.52
C LEU A 15 -11.25 -5.22 1.98
N VAL A 16 -12.11 -6.14 2.39
CA VAL A 16 -12.60 -6.17 3.77
C VAL A 16 -12.09 -7.44 4.43
N GLY A 17 -11.32 -7.28 5.51
CA GLY A 17 -10.86 -8.38 6.36
C GLY A 17 -11.72 -8.50 7.60
N GLU A 18 -11.27 -9.31 8.55
CA GLU A 18 -12.00 -9.51 9.80
C GLU A 18 -11.87 -8.29 10.74
N GLU A 19 -10.73 -7.59 10.69
CA GLU A 19 -10.46 -6.49 11.61
C GLU A 19 -10.05 -5.20 10.91
N PHE A 20 -10.08 -5.17 9.56
CA PHE A 20 -9.64 -4.00 8.79
C PHE A 20 -10.34 -3.96 7.44
N ARG A 21 -10.28 -2.80 6.81
CA ARG A 21 -10.73 -2.62 5.43
C ARG A 21 -9.77 -1.70 4.70
N LEU A 22 -9.63 -1.91 3.40
CA LEU A 22 -8.77 -1.11 2.53
C LEU A 22 -9.63 -0.29 1.57
N GLU A 23 -9.17 0.93 1.25
CA GLU A 23 -9.71 1.75 0.18
C GLU A 23 -8.57 2.54 -0.45
N PRO A 24 -8.73 3.03 -1.70
CA PRO A 24 -7.66 3.80 -2.33
C PRO A 24 -7.26 5.00 -1.50
N LEU A 25 -5.95 5.20 -1.34
CA LEU A 25 -5.41 6.32 -0.58
C LEU A 25 -5.58 7.61 -1.37
N GLY A 26 -6.07 8.67 -0.72
CA GLY A 26 -6.23 9.96 -1.35
C GLY A 26 -5.95 11.11 -0.39
N PRO A 27 -5.97 12.36 -0.91
CA PRO A 27 -5.67 13.55 -0.09
C PRO A 27 -6.55 13.70 1.15
N GLU A 28 -7.77 13.20 1.08
CA GLU A 28 -8.70 13.26 2.22
C GLU A 28 -8.21 12.48 3.44
N HIS A 29 -7.26 11.57 3.25
CA HIS A 29 -6.71 10.75 4.33
C HIS A 29 -5.48 11.38 4.99
N ASN A 30 -5.06 12.58 4.57
CA ASN A 30 -3.75 13.11 4.92
C ASN A 30 -3.50 13.18 6.43
N GLU A 31 -4.42 13.74 7.20
CA GLU A 31 -4.19 13.89 8.65
C GLU A 31 -4.08 12.54 9.36
N GLY A 32 -4.99 11.61 9.05
CA GLY A 32 -4.98 10.28 9.68
C GLY A 32 -3.77 9.46 9.27
N ASP A 33 -3.42 9.51 7.98
CA ASP A 33 -2.25 8.82 7.46
C ASP A 33 -0.97 9.35 8.11
N TYR A 34 -0.81 10.67 8.15
CA TYR A 34 0.36 11.31 8.74
C TYR A 34 0.51 10.94 10.23
N ARG A 35 -0.60 10.98 10.97
CA ARG A 35 -0.58 10.58 12.38
C ARG A 35 -0.18 9.13 12.56
N ALA A 36 -0.69 8.25 11.70
CA ALA A 36 -0.43 6.82 11.82
C ALA A 36 1.06 6.51 11.60
N TRP A 37 1.66 7.04 10.53
CA TRP A 37 3.04 6.66 10.26
C TRP A 37 4.05 7.45 11.09
N THR A 38 3.79 8.72 11.44
CA THR A 38 4.75 9.49 12.23
C THR A 38 4.86 8.96 13.66
N SER A 39 3.80 8.35 14.17
CA SER A 39 3.84 7.73 15.49
C SER A 39 4.47 6.34 15.46
N SER A 40 4.84 5.82 14.28
CA SER A 40 5.27 4.43 14.11
C SER A 40 6.54 4.29 13.29
N MET A 41 7.34 5.34 13.16
CA MET A 41 8.47 5.34 12.24
C MET A 41 9.46 4.21 12.48
N ALA A 42 9.86 3.97 13.74
CA ALA A 42 10.79 2.89 14.04
C ALA A 42 10.19 1.52 13.74
N HIS A 43 8.91 1.35 14.05
CA HIS A 43 8.19 0.10 13.77
C HIS A 43 8.12 -0.17 12.27
N ILE A 44 7.81 0.86 11.48
CA ILE A 44 7.72 0.72 10.03
C ILE A 44 9.10 0.37 9.45
N ARG A 45 10.16 1.04 9.90
CA ARG A 45 11.52 0.74 9.42
C ARG A 45 11.94 -0.70 9.71
N ALA A 46 11.43 -1.28 10.79
CA ALA A 46 11.71 -2.67 11.16
C ALA A 46 10.79 -3.66 10.45
N THR A 47 9.75 -3.18 9.76
CA THR A 47 8.81 -4.05 9.06
C THR A 47 9.49 -4.61 7.80
N PRO A 48 9.35 -5.93 7.53
CA PRO A 48 9.93 -6.52 6.31
C PRO A 48 9.53 -5.76 5.06
N GLY A 49 10.50 -5.47 4.21
CA GLY A 49 10.28 -4.73 2.97
C GLY A 49 10.64 -3.25 3.04
N PHE A 50 10.90 -2.69 4.23
CA PHE A 50 11.20 -1.27 4.40
C PHE A 50 12.65 -0.98 4.76
N ASP A 51 13.48 -1.99 4.90
CA ASP A 51 14.86 -1.85 5.34
C ASP A 51 15.74 -1.12 4.32
N ASP A 52 15.38 -1.14 3.05
CA ASP A 52 16.12 -0.46 1.98
C ASP A 52 15.44 0.80 1.47
N TRP A 53 14.37 1.25 2.14
CA TRP A 53 13.64 2.45 1.73
C TRP A 53 14.14 3.68 2.51
N THR A 54 14.08 4.84 1.87
CA THR A 54 14.39 6.12 2.52
C THR A 54 13.23 6.64 3.35
N TRP A 55 12.04 6.15 3.12
CA TRP A 55 10.84 6.47 3.89
C TRP A 55 10.58 5.34 4.89
N PRO A 56 10.07 5.56 6.11
CA PRO A 56 9.66 6.85 6.65
C PRO A 56 10.83 7.71 7.12
N LYS A 57 10.63 9.02 7.02
CA LYS A 57 11.58 10.04 7.46
C LYS A 57 10.81 11.26 7.91
N PRO A 58 11.40 12.17 8.69
CA PRO A 58 10.69 13.39 9.09
C PRO A 58 10.19 14.16 7.88
N MET A 59 8.91 14.49 7.90
CA MET A 59 8.24 15.26 6.84
C MET A 59 7.16 16.13 7.49
N THR A 60 6.80 17.21 6.82
CA THR A 60 5.68 18.04 7.26
C THR A 60 4.35 17.44 6.79
N LEU A 61 3.26 17.89 7.40
CA LEU A 61 1.93 17.49 6.96
C LEU A 61 1.67 17.91 5.50
N ALA A 62 2.17 19.08 5.11
CA ALA A 62 2.03 19.56 3.73
C ALA A 62 2.81 18.67 2.73
N GLU A 63 4.00 18.24 3.11
CA GLU A 63 4.78 17.33 2.28
C GLU A 63 4.07 15.99 2.14
N ASN A 64 3.46 15.50 3.22
CA ASN A 64 2.69 14.27 3.19
C ASN A 64 1.49 14.40 2.25
N LEU A 65 0.82 15.55 2.25
CA LEU A 65 -0.29 15.78 1.33
C LEU A 65 0.16 15.63 -0.13
N GLY A 66 1.33 16.16 -0.47
CA GLY A 66 1.90 16.00 -1.81
C GLY A 66 2.11 14.54 -2.19
N ASP A 67 2.58 13.73 -1.22
CA ASP A 67 2.74 12.30 -1.45
C ASP A 67 1.40 11.61 -1.70
N LEU A 68 0.37 11.96 -0.94
CA LEU A 68 -0.95 11.37 -1.11
C LEU A 68 -1.59 11.78 -2.44
N GLU A 69 -1.36 13.00 -2.87
CA GLU A 69 -1.82 13.47 -4.19
C GLU A 69 -1.12 12.68 -5.31
N ARG A 70 0.17 12.40 -5.16
CA ARG A 70 0.91 11.59 -6.12
C ARG A 70 0.39 10.15 -6.16
N HIS A 71 0.12 9.55 -5.00
CA HIS A 71 -0.43 8.19 -4.95
C HIS A 71 -1.81 8.13 -5.61
N ALA A 72 -2.65 9.14 -5.40
CA ALA A 72 -3.97 9.20 -6.03
C ALA A 72 -3.84 9.34 -7.55
N ALA A 73 -2.88 10.15 -8.02
CA ALA A 73 -2.62 10.31 -9.44
C ALA A 73 -2.12 9.02 -10.08
N ASP A 74 -1.22 8.31 -9.40
CA ASP A 74 -0.74 7.00 -9.87
C ASP A 74 -1.87 6.00 -9.99
N PHE A 75 -2.79 6.00 -9.02
CA PHE A 75 -3.96 5.11 -9.04
C PHE A 75 -4.84 5.41 -10.26
N ALA A 76 -5.13 6.68 -10.49
CA ALA A 76 -5.95 7.11 -11.64
C ALA A 76 -5.27 6.77 -12.96
N ALA A 77 -3.95 6.92 -13.03
CA ALA A 77 -3.16 6.60 -14.22
C ALA A 77 -2.89 5.11 -14.37
N ARG A 78 -3.29 4.29 -13.40
CA ARG A 78 -3.09 2.83 -13.39
C ARG A 78 -1.60 2.44 -13.42
N SER A 79 -0.76 3.29 -12.84
CA SER A 79 0.69 3.07 -12.80
C SER A 79 1.18 2.56 -11.44
N GLY A 80 0.35 2.65 -10.42
CA GLY A 80 0.65 2.14 -9.09
C GLY A 80 -0.58 2.31 -8.21
N PHE A 81 -0.78 1.39 -7.28
CA PHE A 81 -2.01 1.35 -6.48
C PHE A 81 -1.68 1.34 -5.01
N THR A 82 -2.06 2.40 -4.31
CA THR A 82 -1.86 2.51 -2.87
C THR A 82 -3.21 2.53 -2.17
N TYR A 83 -3.32 1.72 -1.13
CA TYR A 83 -4.55 1.60 -0.34
C TYR A 83 -4.25 1.98 1.10
N THR A 84 -5.12 2.79 1.70
CA THR A 84 -5.07 3.03 3.14
C THR A 84 -5.83 1.92 3.85
N VAL A 85 -5.38 1.58 5.05
CA VAL A 85 -6.00 0.53 5.87
C VAL A 85 -6.69 1.19 7.06
N HIS A 86 -7.99 0.94 7.19
CA HIS A 86 -8.79 1.42 8.33
C HIS A 86 -9.10 0.27 9.27
N ALA A 87 -9.22 0.57 10.55
CA ALA A 87 -9.81 -0.38 11.49
C ALA A 87 -11.27 -0.64 11.09
N LEU A 88 -11.69 -1.90 11.13
CA LEU A 88 -13.05 -2.25 10.72
C LEU A 88 -14.08 -1.56 11.62
N GLY A 89 -15.10 -0.98 11.01
CA GLY A 89 -16.14 -0.24 11.75
C GLY A 89 -15.71 1.15 12.19
N SER A 90 -14.58 1.66 11.69
CA SER A 90 -14.02 2.94 12.10
C SER A 90 -13.38 3.61 10.88
N ASP A 91 -13.14 4.92 10.99
CA ASP A 91 -12.34 5.66 10.00
C ASP A 91 -10.88 5.80 10.44
N GLU A 92 -10.50 5.20 11.54
CA GLU A 92 -9.13 5.25 12.02
C GLU A 92 -8.18 4.59 11.02
N ILE A 93 -7.15 5.32 10.58
CA ILE A 93 -6.14 4.78 9.68
C ILE A 93 -5.08 4.06 10.50
N ILE A 94 -4.86 2.79 10.16
CA ILE A 94 -3.96 1.93 10.91
C ILE A 94 -2.86 1.30 10.05
N GLY A 95 -2.80 1.63 8.76
CA GLY A 95 -1.78 1.07 7.89
C GLY A 95 -1.91 1.52 6.46
N CYS A 96 -1.08 0.92 5.61
CA CYS A 96 -1.06 1.25 4.18
C CYS A 96 -0.50 0.06 3.39
N VAL A 97 -0.96 -0.08 2.15
CA VAL A 97 -0.49 -1.11 1.22
C VAL A 97 -0.10 -0.44 -0.09
N TYR A 98 1.08 -0.77 -0.59
CA TYR A 98 1.62 -0.23 -1.85
C TYR A 98 1.78 -1.35 -2.85
N ILE A 99 1.19 -1.20 -4.04
CA ILE A 99 1.28 -2.18 -5.13
C ILE A 99 1.82 -1.44 -6.36
N TYR A 100 3.09 -1.67 -6.69
CA TYR A 100 3.78 -0.96 -7.76
C TYR A 100 4.54 -1.92 -8.65
N PRO A 101 4.85 -1.51 -9.90
CA PRO A 101 5.73 -2.32 -10.74
C PRO A 101 7.13 -2.35 -10.12
N PRO A 102 7.88 -3.45 -10.32
CA PRO A 102 9.25 -3.52 -9.81
C PRO A 102 10.13 -2.44 -10.42
N SER A 103 11.05 -1.90 -9.62
CA SER A 103 12.02 -0.92 -10.11
C SER A 103 12.83 -1.49 -11.25
N GLY A 104 12.99 -0.71 -12.32
CA GLY A 104 13.79 -1.12 -13.47
C GLY A 104 13.10 -2.11 -14.38
N SER A 105 11.80 -2.32 -14.22
CA SER A 105 11.04 -3.30 -15.00
C SER A 105 10.43 -2.72 -16.28
N GLU A 106 10.78 -1.52 -16.65
CA GLU A 106 10.22 -0.88 -17.84
C GLU A 106 10.44 -1.75 -19.08
N GLY A 107 9.36 -1.99 -19.81
CA GLY A 107 9.43 -2.80 -21.00
C GLY A 107 9.45 -4.29 -20.76
N SER A 108 9.35 -4.75 -19.53
CA SER A 108 9.40 -6.17 -19.23
C SER A 108 8.10 -6.92 -19.54
N GLY A 109 7.06 -6.23 -19.94
CA GLY A 109 5.76 -6.84 -20.21
C GLY A 109 5.09 -7.31 -18.94
N ALA A 110 5.33 -6.66 -17.89
CA ALA A 110 5.26 -7.20 -16.58
C ALA A 110 3.89 -7.53 -16.10
N SER A 111 3.75 -8.77 -15.74
CA SER A 111 2.76 -9.24 -14.81
C SER A 111 3.36 -9.32 -13.42
N GLU A 112 4.30 -8.44 -13.10
CA GLU A 112 5.01 -8.46 -11.83
C GLU A 112 4.66 -7.26 -10.97
N ALA A 113 4.59 -7.48 -9.65
CA ALA A 113 4.33 -6.41 -8.70
C ALA A 113 5.28 -6.49 -7.52
N ASP A 114 5.73 -5.31 -7.08
CA ASP A 114 6.39 -5.12 -5.79
C ASP A 114 5.34 -4.62 -4.81
N VAL A 115 5.19 -5.32 -3.71
CA VAL A 115 4.17 -5.01 -2.71
C VAL A 115 4.82 -4.75 -1.36
N ARG A 116 4.36 -3.72 -0.69
CA ARG A 116 4.78 -3.40 0.67
C ARG A 116 3.56 -3.04 1.49
N SER A 117 3.61 -3.33 2.77
CA SER A 117 2.55 -2.91 3.69
C SER A 117 3.13 -2.69 5.08
N TRP A 118 2.48 -1.79 5.82
CA TRP A 118 2.81 -1.56 7.22
C TRP A 118 1.54 -1.33 8.00
N VAL A 119 1.61 -1.59 9.30
CA VAL A 119 0.56 -1.19 10.24
C VAL A 119 1.20 -0.29 11.30
N SER A 120 0.39 0.53 11.96
CA SER A 120 0.87 1.36 13.06
C SER A 120 1.38 0.50 14.21
N ALA A 121 2.30 1.04 15.00
CA ALA A 121 2.95 0.28 16.08
C ALA A 121 1.94 -0.28 17.09
N ASP A 122 0.88 0.46 17.38
CA ASP A 122 -0.17 0.01 18.30
C ASP A 122 -1.10 -1.03 17.69
N ARG A 123 -0.92 -1.36 16.41
CA ARG A 123 -1.66 -2.40 15.71
C ARG A 123 -0.73 -3.50 15.20
N ALA A 124 0.44 -3.63 15.78
CA ALA A 124 1.44 -4.62 15.35
C ALA A 124 0.86 -6.03 15.16
N PRO A 125 -0.06 -6.52 16.01
CA PRO A 125 -0.66 -7.85 15.79
C PRO A 125 -1.42 -8.00 14.49
N LEU A 126 -1.78 -6.92 13.80
CA LEU A 126 -2.49 -6.99 12.52
C LEU A 126 -1.56 -7.09 11.32
N ASP A 127 -0.24 -6.98 11.50
CA ASP A 127 0.70 -7.02 10.38
C ASP A 127 0.62 -8.34 9.63
N VAL A 128 0.67 -9.48 10.33
CA VAL A 128 0.59 -10.79 9.70
C VAL A 128 -0.79 -11.04 9.08
N PRO A 129 -1.91 -10.78 9.77
CA PRO A 129 -3.22 -10.91 9.13
C PRO A 129 -3.38 -10.05 7.88
N LEU A 130 -2.85 -8.81 7.87
CA LEU A 130 -2.90 -7.95 6.70
C LEU A 130 -2.07 -8.56 5.56
N TYR A 131 -0.85 -8.99 5.86
CA TYR A 131 0.01 -9.64 4.86
C TYR A 131 -0.70 -10.85 4.22
N GLU A 132 -1.32 -11.68 5.04
CA GLU A 132 -2.00 -12.88 4.54
C GLU A 132 -3.22 -12.54 3.69
N ALA A 133 -4.02 -11.58 4.14
CA ALA A 133 -5.21 -11.16 3.39
C ALA A 133 -4.84 -10.52 2.06
N VAL A 134 -3.84 -9.65 2.04
CA VAL A 134 -3.39 -8.99 0.81
C VAL A 134 -2.76 -9.99 -0.13
N SER A 135 -1.95 -10.93 0.39
CA SER A 135 -1.35 -11.98 -0.44
C SER A 135 -2.42 -12.82 -1.14
N ALA A 136 -3.46 -13.23 -0.42
CA ALA A 136 -4.56 -14.00 -1.00
C ALA A 136 -5.33 -13.17 -2.04
N TRP A 137 -5.57 -11.91 -1.74
CA TRP A 137 -6.26 -10.97 -2.64
C TRP A 137 -5.49 -10.79 -3.95
N LEU A 138 -4.18 -10.62 -3.86
CA LEU A 138 -3.35 -10.44 -5.05
C LEU A 138 -3.39 -11.67 -5.94
N ARG A 139 -3.43 -12.86 -5.37
CA ARG A 139 -3.49 -14.10 -6.14
C ARG A 139 -4.86 -14.35 -6.77
N SER A 140 -5.94 -13.88 -6.14
CA SER A 140 -7.30 -14.21 -6.58
C SER A 140 -7.96 -13.12 -7.41
N ALA A 141 -7.61 -11.85 -7.19
CA ALA A 141 -8.33 -10.72 -7.77
C ALA A 141 -7.47 -9.83 -8.68
N TRP A 142 -6.17 -10.08 -8.77
CA TRP A 142 -5.25 -9.25 -9.54
C TRP A 142 -4.57 -10.09 -10.64
N PRO A 143 -4.10 -9.45 -11.72
CA PRO A 143 -3.57 -10.18 -12.88
C PRO A 143 -2.09 -10.53 -12.81
N PHE A 144 -1.46 -10.38 -11.65
CA PHE A 144 -0.02 -10.59 -11.51
C PHE A 144 0.34 -12.06 -11.49
N THR A 145 1.41 -12.42 -12.20
CA THR A 145 1.96 -13.79 -12.20
C THR A 145 3.16 -13.92 -11.28
N ALA A 146 3.80 -12.80 -10.93
CA ALA A 146 4.93 -12.78 -10.01
C ALA A 146 4.73 -11.63 -9.03
N ILE A 147 4.80 -11.92 -7.74
CA ILE A 147 4.56 -10.93 -6.69
C ILE A 147 5.73 -10.97 -5.73
N ARG A 148 6.34 -9.81 -5.51
CA ARG A 148 7.41 -9.63 -4.53
C ARG A 148 6.81 -8.93 -3.33
N TYR A 149 6.63 -9.67 -2.25
CA TYR A 149 6.03 -9.16 -1.02
C TYR A 149 6.78 -9.82 0.13
N ALA A 150 7.55 -9.04 0.86
CA ALA A 150 8.41 -9.59 1.91
C ALA A 150 7.59 -10.36 2.93
N ALA A 151 8.01 -11.59 3.20
CA ALA A 151 7.28 -12.51 4.07
C ALA A 151 7.26 -12.01 5.52
N ARG A 152 6.24 -12.42 6.23
CA ARG A 152 6.06 -12.11 7.65
C ARG A 152 6.37 -13.32 8.50
#